data_0430571cfb9b6a75b51ee219fccc37f2
#
_entry.id   0430571cfb9b6a75b51ee219fccc37f2
#
_cell.length_a   1.000
_cell.length_b   1.000
_cell.length_c   1.000
_cell.angle_alpha   90.00
_cell.angle_beta   90.00
_cell.angle_gamma   90.00
#
_symmetry.space_group_name_H-M   'P 1'
#
loop_
_entity.id
_entity.type
_entity.pdbx_description
1 polymer ?
#
loop_
_entity_poly.entity_id
_entity_poly.type
_entity_poly.pdbx_seq_one_letter_code
_entity_poly.pdbx_strand_id
1 'polypeptide(L)'
;MKYFLTLIQLWVGFLSICASYPKANIWIIPSVESPQVYRNYAQTSKVHLEMARGEVEHIQLVFPSKVNEEYRFTFDRNLKGIQISARELKKMNGYYDALVPFKNQLKCTDTLTAVWITVQCPSRVPVGKYHQTIKIEGSKHFTIQLDYNVHHTTIPLKSSIPITVGVENRCMTECLNDKEADKERQRWVDFV
;
A
#
# COMPACT_ATOMS: atom_id res chain seq x y z
N MET A 1 -47.89 44.86 -40.77
CA MET A 1 -47.90 44.05 -39.56
C MET A 1 -46.65 43.17 -39.57
N LYS A 2 -45.63 43.58 -38.84
CA LYS A 2 -44.33 42.85 -38.76
C LYS A 2 -44.29 42.14 -37.42
N TYR A 3 -44.25 40.81 -37.42
CA TYR A 3 -44.09 40.04 -36.22
C TYR A 3 -42.59 39.92 -35.90
N PHE A 4 -42.19 40.52 -34.80
CA PHE A 4 -40.87 40.39 -34.24
C PHE A 4 -40.84 39.11 -33.40
N LEU A 5 -40.23 38.06 -33.92
CA LEU A 5 -39.94 36.84 -33.17
C LEU A 5 -38.67 37.07 -32.37
N THR A 6 -38.82 37.27 -31.06
CA THR A 6 -37.70 37.32 -30.12
C THR A 6 -37.31 35.89 -29.77
N LEU A 7 -36.21 35.43 -30.33
CA LEU A 7 -35.58 34.16 -29.97
C LEU A 7 -34.88 34.33 -28.62
N ILE A 8 -35.51 33.84 -27.56
CA ILE A 8 -34.87 33.70 -26.26
C ILE A 8 -33.99 32.45 -26.35
N GLN A 9 -32.70 32.67 -26.58
CA GLN A 9 -31.70 31.62 -26.43
C GLN A 9 -31.55 31.32 -24.92
N LEU A 10 -32.16 30.22 -24.50
CA LEU A 10 -31.88 29.63 -23.17
C LEU A 10 -30.45 29.08 -23.20
N TRP A 11 -29.52 29.87 -22.73
CA TRP A 11 -28.20 29.41 -22.35
C TRP A 11 -28.37 28.54 -21.10
N VAL A 12 -28.57 27.25 -21.27
CA VAL A 12 -28.37 26.27 -20.22
C VAL A 12 -26.88 26.15 -20.01
N GLY A 13 -26.37 27.00 -19.12
CA GLY A 13 -25.02 26.85 -18.64
C GLY A 13 -24.92 25.50 -17.92
N PHE A 14 -24.29 24.53 -18.58
CA PHE A 14 -23.76 23.36 -17.90
C PHE A 14 -22.70 23.86 -16.90
N LEU A 15 -23.15 24.17 -15.70
CA LEU A 15 -22.29 24.25 -14.54
C LEU A 15 -21.75 22.82 -14.36
N SER A 16 -20.60 22.53 -14.98
CA SER A 16 -19.75 21.44 -14.56
C SER A 16 -19.37 21.75 -13.11
N ILE A 17 -20.19 21.23 -12.20
CA ILE A 17 -19.81 21.11 -10.81
C ILE A 17 -18.62 20.13 -10.83
N CYS A 18 -17.41 20.66 -11.03
CA CYS A 18 -16.21 20.00 -10.58
C CYS A 18 -16.41 19.86 -9.08
N ALA A 19 -17.00 18.74 -8.66
CA ALA A 19 -16.95 18.31 -7.30
C ALA A 19 -15.45 18.19 -6.98
N SER A 20 -14.88 19.25 -6.42
CA SER A 20 -13.57 19.18 -5.78
C SER A 20 -13.79 18.23 -4.61
N TYR A 21 -13.55 16.94 -4.86
CA TYR A 21 -13.45 16.00 -3.77
C TYR A 21 -12.48 16.58 -2.75
N PRO A 22 -12.88 16.69 -1.47
CA PRO A 22 -11.99 17.21 -0.45
C PRO A 22 -10.69 16.43 -0.57
N LYS A 23 -9.59 17.19 -0.68
CA LYS A 23 -8.24 16.63 -0.87
C LYS A 23 -8.06 15.56 0.20
N ALA A 24 -8.16 14.31 -0.20
CA ALA A 24 -8.26 13.22 0.75
C ALA A 24 -6.93 13.15 1.48
N ASN A 25 -6.97 13.30 2.79
CA ASN A 25 -5.80 13.28 3.65
C ASN A 25 -5.23 11.85 3.67
N ILE A 26 -4.29 11.57 2.78
CA ILE A 26 -3.52 10.35 2.76
C ILE A 26 -2.04 10.69 2.68
N TRP A 27 -1.24 9.92 3.37
CA TRP A 27 0.21 10.02 3.38
C TRP A 27 0.81 8.73 2.87
N ILE A 28 1.86 8.86 2.08
CA ILE A 28 2.71 7.74 1.68
C ILE A 28 4.02 7.94 2.40
N ILE A 29 4.38 6.99 3.25
CA ILE A 29 5.59 7.04 4.06
C ILE A 29 6.48 5.81 3.81
N PRO A 30 7.80 5.92 4.07
CA PRO A 30 8.70 4.78 3.95
C PRO A 30 8.30 3.64 4.88
N SER A 31 8.58 2.41 4.47
CA SER A 31 8.26 1.21 5.26
C SER A 31 9.01 1.13 6.59
N VAL A 32 10.18 1.75 6.70
CA VAL A 32 11.02 1.77 7.91
C VAL A 32 10.51 2.72 8.99
N GLU A 33 9.54 3.57 8.67
CA GLU A 33 9.01 4.56 9.59
C GLU A 33 7.77 4.05 10.33
N SER A 34 7.55 4.56 11.54
CA SER A 34 6.29 4.31 12.25
C SER A 34 5.15 5.10 11.63
N PRO A 35 3.95 4.51 11.42
CA PRO A 35 2.78 5.25 10.98
C PRO A 35 2.44 6.48 11.84
N GLN A 36 2.84 6.52 13.09
CA GLN A 36 2.56 7.64 14.00
C GLN A 36 3.23 8.95 13.59
N VAL A 37 4.35 8.88 12.84
CA VAL A 37 5.08 10.08 12.38
C VAL A 37 4.61 10.61 11.04
N TYR A 38 3.48 10.11 10.52
CA TYR A 38 2.96 10.45 9.18
C TYR A 38 2.86 11.95 8.90
N ARG A 39 2.62 12.77 9.94
CA ARG A 39 2.50 14.24 9.81
C ARG A 39 3.81 14.92 9.43
N ASN A 40 4.94 14.25 9.58
CA ASN A 40 6.25 14.77 9.16
C ASN A 40 6.44 14.68 7.63
N TYR A 41 5.52 14.01 6.95
CA TYR A 41 5.54 13.80 5.50
C TYR A 41 4.49 14.64 4.79
N ALA A 42 4.77 15.02 3.55
CA ALA A 42 3.78 15.69 2.71
C ALA A 42 2.65 14.73 2.33
N GLN A 43 1.44 15.25 2.27
CA GLN A 43 0.32 14.51 1.70
C GLN A 43 0.56 14.32 0.20
N THR A 44 0.50 13.08 -0.25
CA THR A 44 0.66 12.76 -1.66
C THR A 44 -0.17 11.53 -2.02
N SER A 45 -0.64 11.51 -3.25
CA SER A 45 -1.29 10.35 -3.86
C SER A 45 -0.43 9.71 -4.95
N LYS A 46 0.84 10.13 -5.04
CA LYS A 46 1.75 9.65 -6.07
C LYS A 46 3.08 9.26 -5.45
N VAL A 47 3.59 8.11 -5.86
CA VAL A 47 4.92 7.61 -5.48
C VAL A 47 5.66 7.12 -6.70
N HIS A 48 6.96 7.36 -6.72
CA HIS A 48 7.86 6.86 -7.72
C HIS A 48 8.83 5.87 -7.07
N LEU A 49 8.97 4.68 -7.68
CA LEU A 49 9.84 3.61 -7.21
C LEU A 49 10.88 3.28 -8.27
N GLU A 50 12.13 3.26 -7.87
CA GLU A 50 13.25 2.79 -8.67
C GLU A 50 13.53 1.34 -8.28
N MET A 51 13.35 0.39 -9.21
CA MET A 51 13.37 -1.02 -8.89
C MET A 51 14.33 -1.79 -9.76
N ALA A 52 15.08 -2.71 -9.15
CA ALA A 52 15.77 -3.75 -9.87
C ALA A 52 14.81 -4.92 -10.20
N ARG A 53 15.14 -5.74 -11.16
CA ARG A 53 14.44 -7.00 -11.41
C ARG A 53 14.74 -7.99 -10.30
N GLY A 54 13.71 -8.66 -9.78
CA GLY A 54 13.82 -9.54 -8.61
C GLY A 54 13.67 -8.82 -7.27
N GLU A 55 13.44 -7.51 -7.28
CA GLU A 55 13.31 -6.69 -6.07
C GLU A 55 11.89 -6.68 -5.51
N VAL A 56 11.79 -6.45 -4.21
CA VAL A 56 10.55 -6.24 -3.48
C VAL A 56 10.66 -4.93 -2.72
N GLU A 57 9.78 -3.99 -3.04
CA GLU A 57 9.70 -2.69 -2.40
C GLU A 57 8.47 -2.58 -1.52
N HIS A 58 8.58 -1.77 -0.47
CA HIS A 58 7.52 -1.56 0.49
C HIS A 58 7.29 -0.08 0.77
N ILE A 59 6.02 0.30 0.81
CA ILE A 59 5.57 1.62 1.24
C ILE A 59 4.41 1.47 2.21
N GLN A 60 4.13 2.50 2.98
CA GLN A 60 2.95 2.55 3.84
C GLN A 60 2.00 3.64 3.38
N LEU A 61 0.71 3.31 3.29
CA LEU A 61 -0.37 4.27 3.12
C LEU A 61 -0.98 4.53 4.50
N VAL A 62 -0.98 5.79 4.92
CA VAL A 62 -1.50 6.18 6.23
C VAL A 62 -2.60 7.21 6.05
N PHE A 63 -3.75 7.01 6.67
CA PHE A 63 -4.88 7.93 6.61
C PHE A 63 -5.75 7.88 7.88
N PRO A 64 -6.31 9.03 8.30
CA PRO A 64 -7.29 9.06 9.39
C PRO A 64 -8.57 8.33 9.01
N SER A 65 -9.06 7.50 9.89
CA SER A 65 -10.27 6.68 9.75
C SER A 65 -11.15 6.81 10.99
N LYS A 66 -12.33 6.22 10.95
CA LYS A 66 -13.17 5.97 12.13
C LYS A 66 -13.15 4.48 12.43
N VAL A 67 -13.24 4.14 13.71
CA VAL A 67 -13.41 2.74 14.13
C VAL A 67 -14.67 2.16 13.47
N ASN A 68 -14.57 0.94 12.96
CA ASN A 68 -15.59 0.23 12.17
C ASN A 68 -15.88 0.81 10.78
N GLU A 69 -15.14 1.81 10.33
CA GLU A 69 -15.22 2.27 8.95
C GLU A 69 -14.64 1.21 8.00
N GLU A 70 -15.24 1.06 6.84
CA GLU A 70 -14.82 0.04 5.87
C GLU A 70 -14.30 0.68 4.59
N TYR A 71 -13.21 0.15 4.07
CA TYR A 71 -12.59 0.57 2.82
C TYR A 71 -12.37 -0.63 1.91
N ARG A 72 -12.73 -0.45 0.63
CA ARG A 72 -12.47 -1.42 -0.43
C ARG A 72 -11.23 -1.00 -1.21
N PHE A 73 -10.31 -1.93 -1.37
CA PHE A 73 -9.09 -1.75 -2.16
C PHE A 73 -9.23 -2.45 -3.50
N THR A 74 -8.93 -1.71 -4.56
CA THR A 74 -8.87 -2.25 -5.93
C THR A 74 -7.49 -1.95 -6.50
N PHE A 75 -6.80 -3.00 -6.90
CA PHE A 75 -5.47 -2.91 -7.51
C PHE A 75 -5.62 -3.08 -9.02
N ASP A 76 -4.91 -2.27 -9.79
CA ASP A 76 -4.81 -2.49 -11.23
C ASP A 76 -4.25 -3.89 -11.50
N ARG A 77 -4.69 -4.48 -12.61
CA ARG A 77 -4.23 -5.81 -13.01
C ARG A 77 -2.71 -5.83 -13.18
N ASN A 78 -2.12 -6.98 -12.89
CA ASN A 78 -0.68 -7.24 -13.04
C ASN A 78 -0.14 -6.74 -14.37
N LEU A 79 0.62 -5.65 -14.31
CA LEU A 79 1.25 -5.10 -15.49
C LEU A 79 2.55 -5.86 -15.74
N LYS A 80 2.58 -6.70 -16.77
CA LYS A 80 3.77 -7.48 -17.18
C LYS A 80 4.42 -8.31 -16.05
N GLY A 81 3.64 -8.68 -15.04
CA GLY A 81 4.08 -9.54 -13.94
C GLY A 81 4.45 -8.82 -12.64
N ILE A 82 4.49 -7.48 -12.59
CA ILE A 82 4.63 -6.74 -11.33
C ILE A 82 3.39 -6.99 -10.47
N GLN A 83 3.59 -7.43 -9.24
CA GLN A 83 2.52 -7.78 -8.31
C GLN A 83 2.44 -6.76 -7.18
N ILE A 84 1.21 -6.37 -6.83
CA ILE A 84 0.94 -5.53 -5.66
C ILE A 84 0.12 -6.35 -4.67
N SER A 85 0.50 -6.29 -3.42
CA SER A 85 -0.29 -6.83 -2.31
C SER A 85 -0.37 -5.83 -1.16
N ALA A 86 -1.38 -5.98 -0.31
CA ALA A 86 -1.59 -5.12 0.82
C ALA A 86 -1.83 -5.93 2.09
N ARG A 87 -1.37 -5.39 3.22
CA ARG A 87 -1.64 -5.88 4.57
C ARG A 87 -1.97 -4.71 5.47
N GLU A 88 -2.85 -4.90 6.41
CA GLU A 88 -3.09 -3.92 7.46
C GLU A 88 -1.93 -3.95 8.45
N LEU A 89 -1.40 -2.79 8.79
CA LEU A 89 -0.41 -2.65 9.85
C LEU A 89 -1.13 -2.29 11.14
N LYS A 90 -1.27 -3.27 12.04
CA LYS A 90 -1.99 -3.13 13.31
C LYS A 90 -1.10 -2.81 14.48
N LYS A 91 -1.66 -2.11 15.44
CA LYS A 91 -1.03 -1.90 16.73
C LYS A 91 -1.10 -3.15 17.61
N MET A 92 0.06 -3.50 18.15
CA MET A 92 0.22 -4.49 19.22
C MET A 92 0.88 -3.76 20.39
N ASN A 93 0.23 -3.77 21.56
CA ASN A 93 0.74 -3.08 22.76
C ASN A 93 1.13 -1.60 22.55
N GLY A 94 0.36 -0.88 21.70
CA GLY A 94 0.60 0.54 21.42
C GLY A 94 1.55 0.83 20.24
N TYR A 95 2.22 -0.17 19.70
CA TYR A 95 3.15 -0.05 18.57
C TYR A 95 2.58 -0.71 17.31
N TYR A 96 2.86 -0.14 16.15
CA TYR A 96 2.54 -0.76 14.87
C TYR A 96 3.56 -1.86 14.56
N ASP A 97 3.14 -3.13 14.69
CA ASP A 97 4.07 -4.26 14.61
C ASP A 97 3.49 -5.47 13.85
N ALA A 98 2.17 -5.62 13.79
CA ALA A 98 1.55 -6.79 13.16
C ALA A 98 1.06 -6.50 11.74
N LEU A 99 1.56 -7.25 10.76
CA LEU A 99 1.08 -7.24 9.37
C LEU A 99 -0.04 -8.27 9.18
N VAL A 100 -1.28 -7.81 9.21
CA VAL A 100 -2.47 -8.66 9.10
C VAL A 100 -2.97 -8.67 7.65
N PRO A 101 -3.07 -9.83 7.00
CA PRO A 101 -3.59 -9.91 5.65
C PRO A 101 -5.07 -9.55 5.63
N PHE A 102 -5.49 -8.79 4.63
CA PHE A 102 -6.89 -8.61 4.28
C PHE A 102 -7.06 -8.89 2.79
N LYS A 103 -8.26 -9.25 2.38
CA LYS A 103 -8.57 -9.43 0.95
C LYS A 103 -8.73 -8.03 0.33
N ASN A 104 -9.87 -7.74 -0.27
CA ASN A 104 -10.11 -6.44 -0.89
C ASN A 104 -10.86 -5.47 0.03
N GLN A 105 -11.21 -5.87 1.23
CA GLN A 105 -12.00 -5.09 2.19
C GLN A 105 -11.28 -5.03 3.52
N LEU A 106 -11.06 -3.81 3.99
CA LEU A 106 -10.42 -3.49 5.25
C LEU A 106 -11.45 -2.84 6.18
N LYS A 107 -11.63 -3.39 7.37
CA LYS A 107 -12.40 -2.79 8.44
C LYS A 107 -11.45 -2.13 9.43
N CYS A 108 -11.55 -0.81 9.57
CA CYS A 108 -10.68 -0.03 10.44
C CYS A 108 -10.92 -0.35 11.92
N THR A 109 -9.86 -0.60 12.64
CA THR A 109 -9.90 -0.89 14.08
C THR A 109 -9.40 0.26 14.94
N ASP A 110 -8.86 1.32 14.32
CA ASP A 110 -8.30 2.50 14.98
C ASP A 110 -8.71 3.78 14.25
N THR A 111 -8.42 4.94 14.84
CA THR A 111 -8.61 6.28 14.25
C THR A 111 -7.53 6.66 13.24
N LEU A 112 -6.46 5.90 13.17
CA LEU A 112 -5.39 5.99 12.17
C LEU A 112 -5.21 4.63 11.54
N THR A 113 -5.53 4.52 10.26
CA THR A 113 -5.33 3.29 9.50
C THR A 113 -3.99 3.35 8.76
N ALA A 114 -3.21 2.30 8.89
CA ALA A 114 -1.96 2.10 8.18
C ALA A 114 -2.04 0.82 7.33
N VAL A 115 -1.68 0.93 6.06
CA VAL A 115 -1.69 -0.19 5.12
C VAL A 115 -0.31 -0.34 4.51
N TRP A 116 0.27 -1.50 4.69
CA TRP A 116 1.54 -1.90 4.12
C TRP A 116 1.32 -2.39 2.69
N ILE A 117 1.89 -1.70 1.73
CA ILE A 117 1.85 -2.08 0.33
C ILE A 117 3.19 -2.72 -0.03
N THR A 118 3.12 -3.91 -0.59
CA THR A 118 4.27 -4.63 -1.15
C THR A 118 4.19 -4.60 -2.66
N VAL A 119 5.24 -4.15 -3.31
CA VAL A 119 5.41 -4.18 -4.76
C VAL A 119 6.52 -5.17 -5.09
N GLN A 120 6.19 -6.23 -5.80
CA GLN A 120 7.15 -7.27 -6.21
C GLN A 120 7.41 -7.17 -7.72
N CYS A 121 8.67 -6.98 -8.08
CA CYS A 121 9.15 -6.95 -9.45
C CYS A 121 9.88 -8.26 -9.77
N PRO A 122 9.25 -9.26 -10.39
CA PRO A 122 9.93 -10.50 -10.77
C PRO A 122 11.10 -10.28 -11.70
N SER A 123 12.10 -11.15 -11.66
CA SER A 123 13.33 -11.05 -12.48
C SER A 123 13.07 -11.04 -14.00
N ARG A 124 11.92 -11.57 -14.44
CA ARG A 124 11.50 -11.61 -15.85
C ARG A 124 10.82 -10.34 -16.36
N VAL A 125 10.54 -9.36 -15.49
CA VAL A 125 9.91 -8.11 -15.92
C VAL A 125 10.86 -7.35 -16.85
N PRO A 126 10.39 -6.90 -18.04
CA PRO A 126 11.23 -6.11 -18.92
C PRO A 126 11.64 -4.78 -18.28
N VAL A 127 12.82 -4.29 -18.67
CA VAL A 127 13.26 -2.93 -18.30
C VAL A 127 12.33 -1.89 -18.87
N GLY A 128 12.05 -0.84 -18.10
CA GLY A 128 11.20 0.24 -18.57
C GLY A 128 10.39 0.93 -17.47
N LYS A 129 9.56 1.85 -17.91
CA LYS A 129 8.65 2.61 -17.03
C LYS A 129 7.28 1.97 -17.04
N TYR A 130 6.69 1.87 -15.86
CA TYR A 130 5.38 1.28 -15.63
C TYR A 130 4.54 2.19 -14.75
N HIS A 131 3.23 2.05 -14.86
CA HIS A 131 2.27 2.80 -14.05
C HIS A 131 1.17 1.85 -13.59
N GLN A 132 0.83 1.91 -12.32
CA GLN A 132 -0.31 1.19 -11.73
C GLN A 132 -1.07 2.11 -10.78
N THR A 133 -2.31 1.75 -10.48
CA THR A 133 -3.18 2.52 -9.60
C THR A 133 -3.75 1.63 -8.50
N ILE A 134 -3.80 2.17 -7.28
CA ILE A 134 -4.56 1.60 -6.18
C ILE A 134 -5.74 2.53 -5.92
N LYS A 135 -6.97 2.01 -6.05
CA LYS A 135 -8.19 2.72 -5.67
C LYS A 135 -8.65 2.25 -4.30
N ILE A 136 -8.97 3.18 -3.43
CA ILE A 136 -9.46 2.92 -2.07
C ILE A 136 -10.79 3.64 -1.94
N GLU A 137 -11.86 2.91 -1.73
CA GLU A 137 -13.23 3.38 -1.72
C GLU A 137 -13.89 3.08 -0.38
N GLY A 138 -14.51 4.06 0.22
CA GLY A 138 -15.23 3.99 1.49
C GLY A 138 -15.91 5.32 1.76
N SER A 139 -15.94 5.77 3.00
CA SER A 139 -16.40 7.12 3.36
C SER A 139 -15.54 8.21 2.71
N LYS A 140 -14.29 7.89 2.40
CA LYS A 140 -13.37 8.69 1.61
C LYS A 140 -12.92 7.89 0.39
N HIS A 141 -12.49 8.60 -0.65
CA HIS A 141 -12.01 8.00 -1.88
C HIS A 141 -10.57 8.46 -2.12
N PHE A 142 -9.67 7.50 -2.33
CA PHE A 142 -8.28 7.78 -2.67
C PHE A 142 -7.92 7.05 -3.96
N THR A 143 -7.10 7.69 -4.76
CA THR A 143 -6.46 7.07 -5.92
C THR A 143 -4.97 7.28 -5.80
N ILE A 144 -4.23 6.20 -5.57
CA ILE A 144 -2.78 6.22 -5.43
C ILE A 144 -2.16 5.83 -6.76
N GLN A 145 -1.28 6.66 -7.27
CA GLN A 145 -0.52 6.42 -8.49
C GLN A 145 0.87 5.88 -8.13
N LEU A 146 1.19 4.72 -8.67
CA LEU A 146 2.48 4.06 -8.52
C LEU A 146 3.20 4.11 -9.86
N ASP A 147 4.25 4.89 -9.95
CA ASP A 147 5.15 4.93 -11.09
C ASP A 147 6.40 4.10 -10.78
N TYR A 148 6.78 3.19 -11.65
CA TYR A 148 7.96 2.34 -11.49
C TYR A 148 8.94 2.61 -12.61
N ASN A 149 10.22 2.64 -12.28
CA ASN A 149 11.30 2.56 -13.25
C ASN A 149 12.09 1.28 -12.98
N VAL A 150 11.90 0.27 -13.84
CA VAL A 150 12.58 -1.03 -13.71
C VAL A 150 13.89 -0.99 -14.45
N HIS A 151 14.99 -1.17 -13.72
CA HIS A 151 16.35 -1.10 -14.22
C HIS A 151 16.87 -2.43 -14.80
N HIS A 152 18.00 -2.37 -15.49
CA HIS A 152 18.69 -3.54 -16.05
C HIS A 152 19.22 -4.49 -14.98
N THR A 153 19.51 -3.99 -13.78
CA THR A 153 20.02 -4.78 -12.66
C THR A 153 19.01 -5.86 -12.28
N THR A 154 19.52 -7.05 -11.96
CA THR A 154 18.71 -8.16 -11.46
C THR A 154 19.26 -8.61 -10.11
N ILE A 155 18.39 -8.66 -9.10
CA ILE A 155 18.75 -9.23 -7.81
C ILE A 155 18.64 -10.76 -7.94
N PRO A 156 19.71 -11.51 -7.64
CA PRO A 156 19.68 -12.97 -7.71
C PRO A 156 18.77 -13.54 -6.62
N LEU A 157 18.07 -14.64 -6.93
CA LEU A 157 17.21 -15.34 -5.96
C LEU A 157 17.99 -15.93 -4.79
N LYS A 158 19.26 -16.24 -5.01
CA LYS A 158 20.16 -16.75 -3.96
C LYS A 158 21.23 -15.70 -3.68
N SER A 159 21.42 -15.39 -2.40
CA SER A 159 22.54 -14.54 -1.99
C SER A 159 23.86 -15.20 -2.37
N SER A 160 24.78 -14.43 -2.94
CA SER A 160 26.17 -14.85 -3.13
C SER A 160 27.00 -14.70 -1.85
N ILE A 161 26.46 -14.03 -0.85
CA ILE A 161 27.09 -13.80 0.46
C ILE A 161 26.44 -14.76 1.43
N PRO A 162 27.23 -15.61 2.14
CA PRO A 162 26.67 -16.45 3.19
C PRO A 162 26.09 -15.58 4.31
N ILE A 163 24.82 -15.83 4.64
CA ILE A 163 24.13 -15.12 5.71
C ILE A 163 23.95 -16.10 6.86
N THR A 164 24.44 -15.73 8.04
CA THR A 164 24.15 -16.46 9.30
C THR A 164 23.07 -15.71 10.04
N VAL A 165 21.96 -16.37 10.28
CA VAL A 165 20.86 -15.83 11.11
C VAL A 165 20.94 -16.48 12.48
N GLY A 166 21.20 -15.67 13.51
CA GLY A 166 21.09 -16.11 14.90
C GLY A 166 19.62 -16.00 15.35
N VAL A 167 19.03 -17.12 15.75
CA VAL A 167 17.72 -17.12 16.40
C VAL A 167 17.91 -17.26 17.89
N GLU A 168 17.53 -16.24 18.66
CA GLU A 168 17.62 -16.29 20.09
C GLU A 168 16.43 -17.05 20.68
N ASN A 169 16.72 -18.21 21.26
CA ASN A 169 15.70 -19.09 21.84
C ASN A 169 14.88 -18.46 22.96
N ARG A 170 15.45 -17.48 23.66
CA ARG A 170 14.83 -16.85 24.82
C ARG A 170 13.46 -16.23 24.51
N CYS A 171 13.36 -15.50 23.39
CA CYS A 171 12.09 -14.89 23.00
C CYS A 171 11.00 -15.92 22.68
N MET A 172 11.37 -17.10 22.20
CA MET A 172 10.41 -18.16 21.88
C MET A 172 9.91 -18.86 23.15
N THR A 173 10.78 -19.12 24.13
CA THR A 173 10.41 -19.81 25.37
C THR A 173 9.65 -18.94 26.35
N GLU A 174 9.80 -17.62 26.30
CA GLU A 174 9.03 -16.69 27.14
C GLU A 174 7.57 -16.53 26.71
N CYS A 175 7.26 -16.76 25.43
CA CYS A 175 5.91 -16.57 24.85
C CYS A 175 5.18 -17.87 24.49
N LEU A 176 5.90 -18.98 24.38
CA LEU A 176 5.38 -20.26 23.92
C LEU A 176 5.76 -21.36 24.91
N ASN A 177 4.92 -22.40 25.03
CA ASN A 177 5.36 -23.61 25.74
C ASN A 177 6.44 -24.33 24.91
N ASP A 178 7.21 -25.23 25.54
CA ASP A 178 8.37 -25.89 24.93
C ASP A 178 8.04 -26.58 23.60
N LYS A 179 6.88 -27.23 23.51
CA LYS A 179 6.44 -27.91 22.30
C LYS A 179 6.14 -26.96 21.15
N GLU A 180 5.54 -25.82 21.44
CA GLU A 180 5.28 -24.78 20.44
C GLU A 180 6.57 -24.07 20.04
N ALA A 181 7.47 -23.82 20.98
CA ALA A 181 8.78 -23.26 20.72
C ALA A 181 9.62 -24.18 19.81
N ASP A 182 9.59 -25.48 20.01
CA ASP A 182 10.27 -26.46 19.14
C ASP A 182 9.71 -26.47 17.73
N LYS A 183 8.39 -26.43 17.61
CA LYS A 183 7.73 -26.35 16.30
C LYS A 183 8.08 -25.05 15.56
N GLU A 184 8.15 -23.93 16.24
CA GLU A 184 8.50 -22.66 15.65
C GLU A 184 9.99 -22.60 15.28
N ARG A 185 10.89 -23.15 16.11
CA ARG A 185 12.32 -23.33 15.77
C ARG A 185 12.51 -24.13 14.47
N GLN A 186 11.77 -25.23 14.31
CA GLN A 186 11.83 -26.01 13.08
C GLN A 186 11.37 -25.21 11.87
N ARG A 187 10.31 -24.42 11.99
CA ARG A 187 9.85 -23.53 10.92
C ARG A 187 10.93 -22.52 10.48
N TRP A 188 11.70 -21.98 11.43
CA TRP A 188 12.78 -21.06 11.12
C TRP A 188 13.95 -21.76 10.42
N VAL A 189 14.27 -22.99 10.84
CA VAL A 189 15.29 -23.81 10.16
C VAL A 189 14.88 -24.12 8.73
N ASP A 190 13.61 -24.44 8.48
CA ASP A 190 13.08 -24.75 7.15
C ASP A 190 12.97 -23.51 6.25
N PHE A 191 12.98 -22.28 6.83
CA PHE A 191 12.90 -21.01 6.10
C PHE A 191 14.26 -20.54 5.59
N VAL A 192 15.36 -20.88 6.23
CA VAL A 192 16.75 -20.48 5.87
C VAL A 192 17.34 -21.45 4.84
#